data_88074f97f9c9d446c7fdf27879eeafa5
#
_entry.id   88074f97f9c9d446c7fdf27879eeafa5
#
_cell.length_a   1.000
_cell.length_b   1.000
_cell.length_c   1.000
_cell.angle_alpha   90.00
_cell.angle_beta   90.00
_cell.angle_gamma   90.00
#
_symmetry.space_group_name_H-M   'P 1'
#
loop_
_entity.id
_entity.type
_entity.pdbx_description
1 polymer ?
#
loop_
_entity_poly.entity_id
_entity_poly.type
_entity_poly.pdbx_seq_one_letter_code
_entity_poly.pdbx_strand_id
1 'polypeptide(L)'
;MNRALLVWGPAALWAGVIFFMSSLSQVPGTSFLDHVPAGDKLGHLVLYGMLGATLSRARRLQAVPYAALVLIGALYGASDEWHQSFVPGRQVSAFDWIADLVGVAVGLWLAHTFFMERPMNPVASMTPPPRPGAS
;
A
#
# COMPACT_ATOMS: atom_id res chain seq x y z
N MET A 1 -14.73 15.81 -9.46
CA MET A 1 -14.07 14.49 -9.32
C MET A 1 -14.57 13.82 -8.05
N ASN A 2 -15.04 12.56 -8.13
CA ASN A 2 -15.65 11.88 -6.98
C ASN A 2 -14.59 11.69 -5.86
N ARG A 3 -14.91 12.16 -4.63
CA ARG A 3 -14.02 12.09 -3.47
C ARG A 3 -13.57 10.64 -3.16
N ALA A 4 -14.45 9.67 -3.36
CA ALA A 4 -14.12 8.26 -3.17
C ALA A 4 -13.01 7.80 -4.13
N LEU A 5 -13.08 8.19 -5.40
CA LEU A 5 -12.05 7.88 -6.39
C LEU A 5 -10.68 8.48 -6.03
N LEU A 6 -10.67 9.69 -5.49
CA LEU A 6 -9.43 10.32 -5.03
C LEU A 6 -8.79 9.58 -3.85
N VAL A 7 -9.60 9.04 -2.96
CA VAL A 7 -9.13 8.36 -1.76
C VAL A 7 -8.71 6.93 -2.07
N TRP A 8 -9.60 6.16 -2.68
CA TRP A 8 -9.46 4.72 -2.84
C TRP A 8 -8.92 4.29 -4.22
N GLY A 9 -8.99 5.18 -5.23
CA GLY A 9 -8.57 4.89 -6.60
C GLY A 9 -7.14 4.36 -6.70
N PRO A 10 -6.14 4.99 -6.07
CA PRO A 10 -4.76 4.48 -6.11
C PRO A 10 -4.62 3.07 -5.52
N ALA A 11 -5.33 2.79 -4.42
CA ALA A 11 -5.29 1.46 -3.81
C ALA A 11 -6.02 0.41 -4.69
N ALA A 12 -7.16 0.77 -5.27
CA ALA A 12 -7.89 -0.10 -6.19
C ALA A 12 -7.09 -0.40 -7.47
N LEU A 13 -6.44 0.63 -8.03
CA LEU A 13 -5.55 0.44 -9.19
C LEU A 13 -4.40 -0.50 -8.86
N TRP A 14 -3.75 -0.30 -7.70
CA TRP A 14 -2.63 -1.14 -7.30
C TRP A 14 -3.07 -2.57 -6.96
N ALA A 15 -4.23 -2.75 -6.34
CA ALA A 15 -4.84 -4.07 -6.16
C ALA A 15 -5.08 -4.76 -7.50
N GLY A 16 -5.54 -4.04 -8.51
CA GLY A 16 -5.65 -4.56 -9.89
C GLY A 16 -4.31 -5.02 -10.46
N VAL A 17 -3.21 -4.31 -10.18
CA VAL A 17 -1.86 -4.72 -10.59
C VAL A 17 -1.45 -6.02 -9.88
N ILE A 18 -1.69 -6.13 -8.56
CA ILE A 18 -1.42 -7.37 -7.81
C ILE A 18 -2.21 -8.53 -8.41
N PHE A 19 -3.53 -8.35 -8.61
CA PHE A 19 -4.39 -9.39 -9.20
C PHE A 19 -3.88 -9.86 -10.57
N PHE A 20 -3.46 -8.92 -11.42
CA PHE A 20 -2.89 -9.25 -12.72
C PHE A 20 -1.61 -10.07 -12.58
N MET A 21 -0.68 -9.67 -11.71
CA MET A 21 0.56 -10.40 -11.46
C MET A 21 0.31 -11.79 -10.84
N SER A 22 -0.64 -11.89 -9.93
CA SER A 22 -1.05 -13.16 -9.31
C SER A 22 -1.69 -14.12 -10.29
N SER A 23 -2.28 -13.60 -11.37
CA SER A 23 -2.87 -14.42 -12.46
C SER A 23 -1.83 -15.03 -13.41
N LEU A 24 -0.56 -14.61 -13.31
CA LEU A 24 0.51 -15.14 -14.15
C LEU A 24 1.18 -16.35 -13.48
N SER A 25 1.38 -17.43 -14.23
CA SER A 25 2.14 -18.60 -13.78
C SER A 25 3.60 -18.26 -13.46
N GLN A 26 4.16 -17.30 -14.19
CA GLN A 26 5.47 -16.71 -13.92
C GLN A 26 5.39 -15.20 -14.16
N VAL A 27 5.91 -14.40 -13.24
CA VAL A 27 5.97 -12.94 -13.40
C VAL A 27 7.21 -12.60 -14.24
N PRO A 28 7.06 -11.92 -15.38
CA PRO A 28 8.20 -11.53 -16.21
C PRO A 28 9.21 -10.69 -15.45
N GLY A 29 10.50 -11.00 -15.58
CA GLY A 29 11.59 -10.24 -14.96
C GLY A 29 11.88 -10.60 -13.51
N THR A 30 11.18 -11.57 -12.89
CA THR A 30 11.41 -11.98 -11.50
C THR A 30 12.22 -13.28 -11.37
N SER A 31 12.68 -13.86 -12.46
CA SER A 31 13.44 -15.13 -12.44
C SER A 31 14.71 -15.09 -11.57
N PHE A 32 15.25 -13.90 -11.28
CA PHE A 32 16.35 -13.75 -10.34
C PHE A 32 15.91 -14.04 -8.88
N LEU A 33 14.65 -13.84 -8.55
CA LEU A 33 14.09 -14.13 -7.22
C LEU A 33 14.02 -15.64 -6.95
N ASP A 34 13.95 -16.47 -8.01
CA ASP A 34 13.96 -17.93 -7.88
C ASP A 34 15.30 -18.44 -7.31
N HIS A 35 16.35 -17.63 -7.43
CA HIS A 35 17.69 -17.92 -6.91
C HIS A 35 17.94 -17.31 -5.51
N VAL A 36 17.00 -16.51 -5.00
CA VAL A 36 17.10 -15.87 -3.68
C VAL A 36 16.26 -16.67 -2.69
N PRO A 37 16.83 -17.11 -1.54
CA PRO A 37 16.04 -17.74 -0.49
C PRO A 37 14.85 -16.84 -0.11
N ALA A 38 13.64 -17.39 -0.15
CA ALA A 38 12.38 -16.65 0.10
C ALA A 38 12.14 -15.45 -0.86
N GLY A 39 12.66 -15.50 -2.07
CA GLY A 39 12.50 -14.41 -3.06
C GLY A 39 11.05 -14.18 -3.48
N ASP A 40 10.25 -15.24 -3.52
CA ASP A 40 8.79 -15.18 -3.68
C ASP A 40 8.15 -14.30 -2.60
N LYS A 41 8.47 -14.53 -1.34
CA LYS A 41 7.95 -13.77 -0.18
C LYS A 41 8.39 -12.32 -0.19
N LEU A 42 9.59 -12.04 -0.69
CA LEU A 42 10.05 -10.68 -0.90
C LEU A 42 9.20 -9.95 -1.94
N GLY A 43 8.80 -10.63 -3.01
CA GLY A 43 7.87 -10.12 -4.01
C GLY A 43 6.53 -9.73 -3.39
N HIS A 44 5.93 -10.62 -2.60
CA HIS A 44 4.69 -10.37 -1.84
C HIS A 44 4.86 -9.18 -0.90
N LEU A 45 5.91 -9.16 -0.08
CA LEU A 45 6.20 -8.06 0.85
C LEU A 45 6.24 -6.69 0.15
N VAL A 46 6.91 -6.59 -0.99
CA VAL A 46 7.04 -5.35 -1.75
C VAL A 46 5.71 -4.93 -2.37
N LEU A 47 5.00 -5.84 -3.04
CA LEU A 47 3.73 -5.55 -3.69
C LEU A 47 2.67 -5.10 -2.67
N TYR A 48 2.57 -5.80 -1.55
CA TYR A 48 1.63 -5.45 -0.48
C TYR A 48 2.10 -4.26 0.35
N GLY A 49 3.41 -4.00 0.43
CA GLY A 49 3.95 -2.75 0.98
C GLY A 49 3.48 -1.53 0.19
N MET A 50 3.49 -1.60 -1.13
CA MET A 50 2.94 -0.54 -1.98
C MET A 50 1.42 -0.42 -1.85
N LEU A 51 0.69 -1.54 -1.66
CA LEU A 51 -0.73 -1.49 -1.34
C LEU A 51 -0.98 -0.73 -0.03
N GLY A 52 -0.23 -1.05 1.03
CA GLY A 52 -0.29 -0.34 2.31
C GLY A 52 -0.01 1.16 2.16
N ALA A 53 1.01 1.52 1.39
CA ALA A 53 1.34 2.93 1.12
C ALA A 53 0.19 3.66 0.40
N THR A 54 -0.48 3.02 -0.57
CA THR A 54 -1.64 3.62 -1.26
C THR A 54 -2.86 3.71 -0.35
N LEU A 55 -3.13 2.71 0.50
CA LEU A 55 -4.19 2.72 1.51
C LEU A 55 -4.01 3.83 2.55
N SER A 56 -2.79 4.32 2.79
CA SER A 56 -2.53 5.42 3.71
C SER A 56 -3.29 6.71 3.38
N ARG A 57 -3.71 6.89 2.11
CA ARG A 57 -4.57 8.02 1.70
C ARG A 57 -5.92 7.99 2.42
N ALA A 58 -6.52 6.81 2.61
CA ALA A 58 -7.79 6.68 3.33
C ALA A 58 -7.63 7.09 4.80
N ARG A 59 -6.50 6.76 5.42
CA ARG A 59 -6.13 7.26 6.75
C ARG A 59 -6.10 8.78 6.79
N ARG A 60 -5.37 9.40 5.84
CA ARG A 60 -5.17 10.85 5.81
C ARG A 60 -6.44 11.64 5.49
N LEU A 61 -7.24 11.16 4.55
CA LEU A 61 -8.35 11.92 3.97
C LEU A 61 -9.70 11.58 4.58
N GLN A 62 -9.84 10.42 5.23
CA GLN A 62 -11.09 9.94 5.83
C GLN A 62 -10.92 9.44 7.27
N ALA A 63 -9.72 9.57 7.86
CA ALA A 63 -9.41 9.12 9.22
C ALA A 63 -9.70 7.63 9.47
N VAL A 64 -9.60 6.78 8.43
CA VAL A 64 -9.82 5.34 8.56
C VAL A 64 -8.80 4.74 9.54
N PRO A 65 -9.20 3.94 10.53
CA PRO A 65 -8.29 3.34 11.51
C PRO A 65 -7.24 2.43 10.85
N TYR A 66 -6.02 2.40 11.38
CA TYR A 66 -4.97 1.50 10.91
C TYR A 66 -5.42 0.04 10.89
N ALA A 67 -6.08 -0.40 11.96
CA ALA A 67 -6.58 -1.77 12.07
C ALA A 67 -7.52 -2.14 10.91
N ALA A 68 -8.39 -1.21 10.50
CA ALA A 68 -9.28 -1.43 9.37
C ALA A 68 -8.52 -1.54 8.05
N LEU A 69 -7.48 -0.71 7.84
CA LEU A 69 -6.66 -0.76 6.63
C LEU A 69 -5.81 -2.03 6.57
N VAL A 70 -5.26 -2.47 7.69
CA VAL A 70 -4.54 -3.74 7.81
C VAL A 70 -5.50 -4.92 7.56
N LEU A 71 -6.72 -4.87 8.10
CA LEU A 71 -7.73 -5.89 7.84
C LEU A 71 -8.12 -5.96 6.36
N ILE A 72 -8.29 -4.82 5.69
CA ILE A 72 -8.54 -4.77 4.24
C ILE A 72 -7.39 -5.45 3.47
N GLY A 73 -6.15 -5.13 3.81
CA GLY A 73 -5.00 -5.76 3.20
C GLY A 73 -4.91 -7.27 3.48
N ALA A 74 -5.19 -7.70 4.72
CA ALA A 74 -5.20 -9.11 5.10
C ALA A 74 -6.28 -9.93 4.36
N LEU A 75 -7.49 -9.37 4.22
CA LEU A 75 -8.57 -10.00 3.47
C LEU A 75 -8.25 -10.05 1.97
N TYR A 76 -7.64 -8.99 1.44
CA TYR A 76 -7.21 -8.96 0.06
C TYR A 76 -6.12 -10.01 -0.20
N GLY A 77 -5.09 -10.13 0.66
CA GLY A 77 -4.07 -11.16 0.57
C GLY A 77 -4.65 -12.57 0.64
N ALA A 78 -5.60 -12.82 1.56
CA ALA A 78 -6.27 -14.12 1.62
C ALA A 78 -7.06 -14.44 0.32
N SER A 79 -7.70 -13.42 -0.29
CA SER A 79 -8.40 -13.60 -1.57
C SER A 79 -7.41 -13.83 -2.72
N ASP A 80 -6.23 -13.23 -2.65
CA ASP A 80 -5.16 -13.41 -3.63
C ASP A 80 -4.58 -14.83 -3.58
N GLU A 81 -4.27 -15.32 -2.38
CA GLU A 81 -3.84 -16.72 -2.19
C GLU A 81 -4.90 -17.73 -2.69
N TRP A 82 -6.18 -17.46 -2.40
CA TRP A 82 -7.25 -18.26 -2.92
C TRP A 82 -7.32 -18.23 -4.45
N HIS A 83 -7.16 -17.05 -5.07
CA HIS A 83 -7.09 -16.90 -6.52
C HIS A 83 -5.91 -17.67 -7.11
N GLN A 84 -4.73 -17.58 -6.50
CA GLN A 84 -3.52 -18.29 -6.94
C GLN A 84 -3.68 -19.81 -6.91
N SER A 85 -4.56 -20.36 -6.08
CA SER A 85 -4.85 -21.79 -6.05
C SER A 85 -5.41 -22.33 -7.39
N PHE A 86 -5.95 -21.47 -8.24
CA PHE A 86 -6.47 -21.81 -9.57
C PHE A 86 -5.46 -21.55 -10.69
N VAL A 87 -4.31 -20.93 -10.39
CA VAL A 87 -3.31 -20.56 -11.40
C VAL A 87 -2.29 -21.70 -11.54
N PRO A 88 -2.13 -22.30 -12.73
CA PRO A 88 -1.17 -23.37 -12.94
C PRO A 88 0.26 -22.93 -12.57
N GLY A 89 0.97 -23.75 -11.80
CA GLY A 89 2.36 -23.49 -11.39
C GLY A 89 2.49 -22.60 -10.15
N ARG A 90 1.40 -22.05 -9.60
CA ARG A 90 1.40 -21.36 -8.31
C ARG A 90 1.14 -22.32 -7.16
N GLN A 91 1.71 -22.01 -6.00
CA GLN A 91 1.48 -22.73 -4.75
C GLN A 91 0.92 -21.75 -3.72
N VAL A 92 -0.18 -22.14 -3.07
CA VAL A 92 -0.75 -21.38 -1.96
C VAL A 92 0.16 -21.54 -0.74
N SER A 93 0.51 -20.44 -0.11
CA SER A 93 1.42 -20.43 1.02
C SER A 93 0.94 -19.50 2.13
N ALA A 94 0.73 -20.04 3.32
CA ALA A 94 0.42 -19.22 4.48
C ALA A 94 1.55 -18.20 4.80
N PHE A 95 2.79 -18.51 4.44
CA PHE A 95 3.91 -17.60 4.61
C PHE A 95 3.87 -16.43 3.62
N ASP A 96 3.31 -16.61 2.42
CA ASP A 96 3.11 -15.55 1.46
C ASP A 96 2.02 -14.59 1.95
N TRP A 97 0.91 -15.11 2.48
CA TRP A 97 -0.10 -14.30 3.15
C TRP A 97 0.45 -13.53 4.37
N ILE A 98 1.36 -14.13 5.16
CA ILE A 98 2.04 -13.41 6.26
C ILE A 98 2.92 -12.28 5.68
N ALA A 99 3.65 -12.54 4.60
CA ALA A 99 4.45 -11.51 3.93
C ALA A 99 3.59 -10.35 3.41
N ASP A 100 2.39 -10.64 2.88
CA ASP A 100 1.40 -9.64 2.46
C ASP A 100 0.98 -8.75 3.63
N LEU A 101 0.62 -9.38 4.76
CA LEU A 101 0.19 -8.69 5.96
C LEU A 101 1.28 -7.77 6.52
N VAL A 102 2.52 -8.27 6.60
CA VAL A 102 3.69 -7.49 7.02
C VAL A 102 3.95 -6.36 6.03
N GLY A 103 3.86 -6.65 4.73
CA GLY A 103 4.01 -5.64 3.68
C GLY A 103 3.02 -4.48 3.85
N VAL A 104 1.73 -4.79 3.99
CA VAL A 104 0.69 -3.75 4.21
C VAL A 104 0.99 -2.92 5.46
N ALA A 105 1.34 -3.56 6.57
CA ALA A 105 1.63 -2.86 7.83
C ALA A 105 2.85 -1.94 7.70
N VAL A 106 3.93 -2.43 7.08
CA VAL A 106 5.16 -1.65 6.83
C VAL A 106 4.88 -0.50 5.87
N GLY A 107 4.16 -0.74 4.78
CA GLY A 107 3.80 0.30 3.81
C GLY A 107 2.95 1.42 4.40
N LEU A 108 1.96 1.06 5.23
CA LEU A 108 1.16 2.02 6.00
C LEU A 108 2.04 2.84 6.96
N TRP A 109 2.95 2.18 7.68
CA TRP A 109 3.84 2.83 8.64
C TRP A 109 4.81 3.79 7.94
N LEU A 110 5.49 3.35 6.88
CA LEU A 110 6.40 4.19 6.10
C LEU A 110 5.67 5.40 5.52
N ALA A 111 4.49 5.19 4.91
CA ALA A 111 3.72 6.30 4.38
C ALA A 111 3.27 7.29 5.47
N HIS A 112 3.00 6.80 6.68
CA HIS A 112 2.69 7.66 7.82
C HIS A 112 3.89 8.51 8.20
N THR A 113 5.07 7.91 8.42
CA THR A 113 6.27 8.62 8.87
C THR A 113 6.76 9.65 7.85
N PHE A 114 6.76 9.29 6.55
CA PHE A 114 7.31 10.19 5.53
C PHE A 114 6.34 11.26 5.02
N PHE A 115 5.03 11.02 5.09
CA PHE A 115 4.03 11.93 4.51
C PHE A 115 3.15 12.64 5.52
N MET A 116 3.09 12.17 6.78
CA MET A 116 2.28 12.81 7.82
C MET A 116 3.05 13.79 8.70
N GLU A 117 4.38 13.71 8.74
CA GLU A 117 5.22 14.63 9.53
C GLU A 117 5.41 16.01 8.88
N ARG A 118 4.79 16.27 7.73
CA ARG A 118 4.71 17.64 7.20
C ARG A 118 3.39 18.25 7.66
N PRO A 119 3.38 19.02 8.77
CA PRO A 119 2.22 19.83 9.08
C PRO A 119 2.09 20.82 7.91
N MET A 120 1.05 20.68 7.12
CA MET A 120 0.56 21.79 6.33
C MET A 120 0.06 22.82 7.34
N ASN A 121 0.92 23.77 7.70
CA ASN A 121 0.50 24.92 8.47
C ASN A 121 -0.03 25.97 7.46
N PRO A 122 -1.33 25.96 7.15
CA PRO A 122 -1.90 26.91 6.19
C PRO A 122 -1.94 28.34 6.75
N VAL A 123 -1.66 28.48 8.05
CA VAL A 123 -1.73 29.78 8.75
C VAL A 123 -0.39 30.54 8.65
N ALA A 124 0.74 29.85 8.50
CA ALA A 124 2.04 30.52 8.40
C ALA A 124 2.22 31.32 7.09
N SER A 125 1.45 31.02 6.05
CA SER A 125 1.46 31.76 4.77
C SER A 125 0.50 32.95 4.75
N MET A 126 -0.32 33.14 5.77
CA MET A 126 -1.35 34.19 5.84
C MET A 126 -1.03 35.32 6.82
N THR A 127 0.12 35.29 7.49
CA THR A 127 0.55 36.45 8.27
C THR A 127 1.06 37.52 7.31
N PRO A 128 0.33 38.64 7.13
CA PRO A 128 0.84 39.74 6.35
C PRO A 128 2.13 40.26 6.97
N PRO A 129 3.10 40.71 6.19
CA PRO A 129 4.35 41.26 6.71
C PRO A 129 4.03 42.43 7.67
N PRO A 130 4.79 42.62 8.74
CA PRO A 130 4.60 43.73 9.66
C PRO A 130 4.63 45.04 8.86
N ARG A 131 3.63 45.90 9.10
CA ARG A 131 3.57 47.21 8.43
C ARG A 131 4.81 48.01 8.81
N PRO A 132 5.60 48.48 7.85
CA PRO A 132 6.69 49.41 8.14
C PRO A 132 6.11 50.69 8.72
N GLY A 133 6.52 51.10 9.92
CA GLY A 133 6.23 52.42 10.48
C GLY A 133 5.22 52.49 11.64
N ALA A 134 4.99 51.45 12.42
CA ALA A 134 4.33 51.55 13.70
C ALA A 134 5.40 51.62 14.83
N SER A 135 6.01 52.78 14.96
CA SER A 135 6.80 53.25 16.12
C SER A 135 6.03 54.37 16.80
#